data_5a6ee333b6533af67364b4caf2a6be15
#
_entry.id   5a6ee333b6533af67364b4caf2a6be15
#
_cell.length_a   1.000
_cell.length_b   1.000
_cell.length_c   1.000
_cell.angle_alpha   90.00
_cell.angle_beta   90.00
_cell.angle_gamma   90.00
#
_symmetry.space_group_name_H-M   'P 1'
#
loop_
_entity.id
_entity.type
_entity.pdbx_description
1 polymer ?
#
loop_
_entity_poly.entity_id
_entity_poly.type
_entity_poly.pdbx_seq_one_letter_code
_entity_poly.pdbx_strand_id
1 'polypeptide(L)'
;MKLSKEYVVHHSEGESLLVPTGTATFVGIVRGNKTFGAIIDLLKEETDEEVIVAELTSRFDAPEETVREDVRKALSELKRIGAIDG
;
A
#
# COMPACT_ATOMS: atom_id res chain seq x y z
N MET A 1 3.68 2.48 10.92
CA MET A 1 2.51 2.92 10.12
C MET A 1 1.61 1.74 9.81
N LYS A 2 0.37 2.02 9.62
CA LYS A 2 -0.65 1.01 9.44
C LYS A 2 -1.77 1.59 8.59
N LEU A 3 -2.41 0.74 7.78
CA LEU A 3 -3.53 1.16 6.95
C LEU A 3 -4.69 1.64 7.83
N SER A 4 -5.30 2.76 7.45
CA SER A 4 -6.44 3.31 8.16
C SER A 4 -7.63 2.37 8.09
N LYS A 5 -8.40 2.28 9.17
CA LYS A 5 -9.63 1.49 9.23
C LYS A 5 -10.72 2.03 8.31
N GLU A 6 -10.55 3.25 7.81
CA GLU A 6 -11.49 3.87 6.89
C GLU A 6 -11.34 3.38 5.46
N TYR A 7 -10.42 2.46 5.21
CA TYR A 7 -10.16 1.90 3.88
C TYR A 7 -10.23 0.38 3.91
N VAL A 8 -10.77 -0.20 2.85
CA VAL A 8 -10.88 -1.64 2.68
C VAL A 8 -10.08 -2.06 1.46
N VAL A 9 -9.31 -3.14 1.61
CA VAL A 9 -8.53 -3.71 0.52
C VAL A 9 -9.36 -4.75 -0.20
N HIS A 10 -9.37 -4.65 -1.52
CA HIS A 10 -10.06 -5.62 -2.37
C HIS A 10 -9.12 -6.07 -3.48
N HIS A 11 -8.93 -7.38 -3.63
CA HIS A 11 -8.08 -7.94 -4.67
C HIS A 11 -8.94 -8.49 -5.81
N SER A 12 -8.53 -8.16 -7.02
CA SER A 12 -9.17 -8.64 -8.24
C SER A 12 -8.06 -9.17 -9.16
N GLU A 13 -8.42 -9.81 -10.26
CA GLU A 13 -7.43 -10.37 -11.17
C GLU A 13 -6.46 -9.30 -11.65
N GLY A 14 -5.19 -9.48 -11.29
CA GLY A 14 -4.11 -8.62 -11.75
C GLY A 14 -4.06 -7.23 -11.15
N GLU A 15 -5.01 -6.87 -10.28
CA GLU A 15 -4.97 -5.56 -9.64
C GLU A 15 -5.50 -5.61 -8.21
N SER A 16 -5.17 -4.58 -7.46
CA SER A 16 -5.66 -4.40 -6.10
C SER A 16 -6.35 -3.05 -5.99
N LEU A 17 -7.42 -3.02 -5.22
CA LEU A 17 -8.21 -1.81 -5.02
C LEU A 17 -8.18 -1.42 -3.55
N LEU A 18 -8.04 -0.14 -3.32
CA LEU A 18 -8.19 0.43 -1.99
C LEU A 18 -9.46 1.27 -2.02
N VAL A 19 -10.45 0.85 -1.25
CA VAL A 19 -11.79 1.44 -1.30
C VAL A 19 -12.08 2.17 0.01
N PRO A 20 -12.34 3.48 -0.04
CA PRO A 20 -12.69 4.22 1.17
C PRO A 20 -14.10 3.83 1.65
N THR A 21 -14.27 3.75 2.96
CA THR A 21 -15.58 3.54 3.56
C THR A 21 -16.30 4.88 3.67
N GLY A 22 -17.54 4.86 4.15
CA GLY A 22 -18.33 6.09 4.28
C GLY A 22 -17.79 7.13 5.24
N THR A 23 -16.82 6.76 6.10
CA THR A 23 -16.22 7.68 7.06
C THR A 23 -14.92 8.30 6.56
N ALA A 24 -14.39 7.81 5.42
CA ALA A 24 -13.16 8.35 4.86
C ALA A 24 -13.38 9.73 4.26
N THR A 25 -12.38 10.60 4.39
CA THR A 25 -12.43 11.93 3.81
C THR A 25 -12.12 11.93 2.32
N PHE A 26 -11.41 10.91 1.85
CA PHE A 26 -11.09 10.74 0.44
C PHE A 26 -12.26 10.06 -0.29
N VAL A 27 -12.59 10.59 -1.47
CA VAL A 27 -13.65 10.03 -2.31
C VAL A 27 -12.99 9.50 -3.58
N GLY A 28 -13.21 8.22 -3.86
CA GLY A 28 -12.65 7.57 -5.03
C GLY A 28 -12.04 6.22 -4.66
N ILE A 29 -11.58 5.50 -5.68
CA ILE A 29 -10.97 4.20 -5.52
C ILE A 29 -9.55 4.27 -6.03
N VAL A 30 -8.60 3.79 -5.23
CA VAL A 30 -7.20 3.72 -5.65
C VAL A 30 -6.95 2.34 -6.24
N ARG A 31 -6.42 2.30 -7.44
CA ARG A 31 -6.08 1.05 -8.11
C ARG A 31 -4.57 0.91 -8.22
N GLY A 32 -4.09 -0.30 -8.11
CA GLY A 32 -2.67 -0.55 -8.25
C GLY A 32 -2.39 -1.97 -8.75
N ASN A 33 -1.16 -2.19 -9.13
CA ASN A 33 -0.69 -3.49 -9.60
C ASN A 33 -0.42 -4.43 -8.43
N LYS A 34 0.19 -5.58 -8.71
CA LYS A 34 0.51 -6.58 -7.69
C LYS A 34 1.46 -6.05 -6.62
N THR A 35 2.40 -5.18 -7.01
CA THR A 35 3.33 -4.58 -6.07
C THR A 35 2.58 -3.70 -5.07
N PHE A 36 1.69 -2.86 -5.57
CA PHE A 36 0.86 -2.02 -4.72
C PHE A 36 0.00 -2.88 -3.78
N GLY A 37 -0.58 -3.96 -4.31
CA GLY A 37 -1.37 -4.90 -3.51
C GLY A 37 -0.57 -5.52 -2.37
N ALA A 38 0.67 -5.91 -2.64
CA ALA A 38 1.54 -6.47 -1.60
C ALA A 38 1.85 -5.42 -0.53
N ILE A 39 2.07 -4.18 -0.93
CA ILE A 39 2.35 -3.09 0.00
C ILE A 39 1.17 -2.85 0.95
N ILE A 40 -0.04 -2.73 0.40
CA ILE A 40 -1.21 -2.48 1.24
C ILE A 40 -1.57 -3.67 2.12
N ASP A 41 -1.28 -4.89 1.68
CA ASP A 41 -1.47 -6.08 2.52
C ASP A 41 -0.54 -6.07 3.73
N LEU A 42 0.71 -5.66 3.54
CA LEU A 42 1.65 -5.55 4.65
C LEU A 42 1.24 -4.46 5.63
N LEU A 43 0.57 -3.43 5.15
CA LEU A 43 0.08 -2.33 5.97
C LEU A 43 -1.16 -2.68 6.79
N LYS A 44 -1.74 -3.85 6.60
CA LYS A 44 -2.86 -4.30 7.44
C LYS A 44 -2.43 -4.46 8.89
N GLU A 45 -1.14 -4.69 9.13
CA GLU A 45 -0.54 -4.75 10.45
C GLU A 45 0.49 -3.64 10.57
N GLU A 46 0.82 -3.26 11.80
CA GLU A 46 1.83 -2.23 12.03
C GLU A 46 3.16 -2.61 11.40
N THR A 47 3.72 -1.72 10.60
CA THR A 47 4.97 -1.96 9.89
C THR A 47 5.67 -0.65 9.56
N ASP A 48 6.79 -0.71 8.87
CA ASP A 48 7.51 0.46 8.41
C ASP A 48 8.11 0.23 7.02
N GLU A 49 8.68 1.30 6.45
CA GLU A 49 9.24 1.24 5.09
C GLU A 49 10.31 0.16 4.95
N GLU A 50 11.20 0.02 5.92
CA GLU A 50 12.31 -0.95 5.84
C GLU A 50 11.79 -2.38 5.81
N VAL A 51 10.80 -2.69 6.63
CA VAL A 51 10.18 -4.02 6.65
C VAL A 51 9.49 -4.30 5.31
N ILE A 52 8.75 -3.32 4.80
CA ILE A 52 8.06 -3.47 3.53
C ILE A 52 9.05 -3.72 2.39
N VAL A 53 10.11 -2.92 2.33
CA VAL A 53 11.14 -3.06 1.29
C VAL A 53 11.81 -4.44 1.37
N ALA A 54 12.17 -4.88 2.57
CA ALA A 54 12.81 -6.18 2.76
C ALA A 54 11.90 -7.32 2.30
N GLU A 55 10.62 -7.25 2.68
CA GLU A 55 9.65 -8.27 2.31
C GLU A 55 9.43 -8.33 0.81
N LEU A 56 9.27 -7.19 0.16
CA LEU A 56 9.06 -7.15 -1.28
C LEU A 56 10.31 -7.55 -2.07
N THR A 57 11.48 -7.17 -1.60
CA THR A 57 12.73 -7.58 -2.24
C THR A 57 12.88 -9.09 -2.20
N SER A 58 12.41 -9.73 -1.12
CA SER A 58 12.41 -11.18 -1.00
C SER A 58 11.40 -11.85 -1.93
N ARG A 59 10.24 -11.23 -2.15
CA ARG A 59 9.16 -11.81 -2.98
C ARG A 59 9.35 -11.57 -4.46
N PHE A 60 9.87 -10.41 -4.83
CA PHE A 60 10.01 -10.01 -6.22
C PHE A 60 11.47 -9.98 -6.62
N ASP A 61 11.77 -10.50 -7.78
CA ASP A 61 13.14 -10.54 -8.31
C ASP A 61 13.48 -9.18 -8.92
N ALA A 62 13.72 -8.19 -8.06
CA ALA A 62 14.00 -6.83 -8.47
C ALA A 62 15.07 -6.23 -7.54
N PRO A 63 15.87 -5.25 -8.04
CA PRO A 63 16.86 -4.58 -7.22
C PRO A 63 16.21 -3.84 -6.05
N GLU A 64 16.86 -3.85 -4.90
CA GLU A 64 16.35 -3.18 -3.70
C GLU A 64 16.04 -1.70 -3.94
N GLU A 65 16.89 -1.02 -4.70
CA GLU A 65 16.67 0.41 -5.01
C GLU A 65 15.38 0.66 -5.74
N THR A 66 15.05 -0.20 -6.71
CA THR A 66 13.80 -0.10 -7.46
C THR A 66 12.61 -0.36 -6.55
N VAL A 67 12.70 -1.40 -5.72
CA VAL A 67 11.64 -1.73 -4.77
C VAL A 67 11.42 -0.59 -3.78
N ARG A 68 12.50 -0.02 -3.25
CA ARG A 68 12.43 1.08 -2.30
C ARG A 68 11.75 2.30 -2.91
N GLU A 69 12.10 2.62 -4.15
CA GLU A 69 11.49 3.75 -4.86
C GLU A 69 9.99 3.54 -5.05
N ASP A 70 9.59 2.33 -5.46
CA ASP A 70 8.18 2.00 -5.62
C ASP A 70 7.42 2.07 -4.30
N VAL A 71 8.02 1.56 -3.23
CA VAL A 71 7.44 1.61 -1.89
C VAL A 71 7.23 3.05 -1.45
N ARG A 72 8.24 3.90 -1.65
CA ARG A 72 8.15 5.31 -1.26
C ARG A 72 7.05 6.04 -2.02
N LYS A 73 6.91 5.77 -3.31
CA LYS A 73 5.84 6.36 -4.12
C LYS A 73 4.47 5.94 -3.61
N ALA A 74 4.30 4.65 -3.32
CA ALA A 74 3.04 4.12 -2.82
C ALA A 74 2.71 4.72 -1.45
N LEU A 75 3.67 4.77 -0.54
CA LEU A 75 3.46 5.32 0.79
C LEU A 75 3.12 6.80 0.74
N SER A 76 3.80 7.55 -0.14
CA SER A 76 3.52 8.98 -0.32
C SER A 76 2.08 9.20 -0.78
N GLU A 77 1.62 8.41 -1.74
CA GLU A 77 0.25 8.50 -2.24
C GLU A 77 -0.76 8.13 -1.16
N LEU A 78 -0.49 7.07 -0.41
CA LEU A 78 -1.37 6.63 0.68
C LEU A 78 -1.47 7.67 1.78
N LYS A 79 -0.37 8.35 2.10
CA LYS A 79 -0.37 9.45 3.08
C LYS A 79 -1.18 10.61 2.56
N ARG A 80 -1.05 10.94 1.28
CA ARG A 80 -1.75 12.06 0.66
C ARG A 80 -3.26 11.92 0.78
N ILE A 81 -3.78 10.70 0.63
CA ILE A 81 -5.23 10.46 0.71
C ILE A 81 -5.71 10.09 2.11
N GLY A 82 -4.80 10.09 3.08
CA GLY A 82 -5.16 9.76 4.47
C GLY A 82 -5.39 8.27 4.71
N ALA A 83 -4.82 7.41 3.87
CA ALA A 83 -5.04 5.96 3.98
C ALA A 83 -4.11 5.28 4.98
N ILE A 84 -3.04 5.92 5.40
CA ILE A 84 -2.14 5.38 6.43
C ILE A 84 -1.87 6.43 7.50
N ASP A 85 -1.71 5.94 8.72
CA ASP A 85 -1.35 6.75 9.88
C ASP A 85 0.17 6.78 10.01
N GLY A 86 0.67 7.89 10.39
CA GLY A 86 2.08 8.08 10.58
C GLY A 86 2.73 8.90 9.52
#